data_25ee0f38f4c5057a82e663529a22eb00
#
_entry.id   25ee0f38f4c5057a82e663529a22eb00
#
_cell.length_a   1.000
_cell.length_b   1.000
_cell.length_c   1.000
_cell.angle_alpha   90.00
_cell.angle_beta   90.00
_cell.angle_gamma   90.00
#
_symmetry.space_group_name_H-M   'P 1'
#
loop_
_entity.id
_entity.type
_entity.pdbx_description
1 polymer ?
#
loop_
_entity_poly.entity_id
_entity_poly.type
_entity_poly.pdbx_seq_one_letter_code
_entity_poly.pdbx_strand_id
1 'polypeptide(L)'
;MGSEIVKTPHMDTLANSGVVFTNGYVPDNHCRPALQSLVTGILPYNYNQKRDSIKQSKRSEDFYLTMSAKFKNDWESNFDYHALQYFQTMPKELSKLGYKSFQSGKWWEYHYKYGGFTHGMTSGWVREEKDGRNWFQQFMGGEGTDIGRVTNEPVFNFIKENKSNPFFIWYAPQLPHYPFDAPNKYRELYLEKGYSKSAVEYYANCTWFDDSVGELFKFLKDNDLYDNTLFVYVNDNGWEQEPEQEFFNDPMRSHNGGDKGKLSIFDQSFRTPIIFSWKNHLKKSMIIPSLIQSTDIPATILEFAGLNKSKINDGISYKDIINGTNKHHRDMIIGNSNKIRDTNDPMGKDVEAYWIRKDQWFFNTNLTDQNSAL
;
A
#
# COMPACT_ATOMS: atom_id res chain seq x y z
N MET A 1 -2.70 9.33 14.61
CA MET A 1 -2.57 9.58 13.14
C MET A 1 -2.84 11.04 12.77
N GLY A 2 -2.97 11.92 13.74
CA GLY A 2 -3.15 13.37 13.55
C GLY A 2 -4.61 13.83 13.38
N SER A 3 -5.57 12.91 13.26
CA SER A 3 -6.99 13.28 13.30
C SER A 3 -7.48 13.38 14.74
N GLU A 4 -8.14 14.48 15.08
CA GLU A 4 -8.81 14.64 16.38
C GLU A 4 -10.18 13.95 16.41
N ILE A 5 -10.71 13.61 15.23
CA ILE A 5 -12.05 13.06 15.04
C ILE A 5 -12.02 11.54 15.05
N VAL A 6 -11.22 10.95 14.17
CA VAL A 6 -11.17 9.49 13.98
C VAL A 6 -10.42 8.83 15.13
N LYS A 7 -11.02 7.80 15.71
CA LYS A 7 -10.44 7.07 16.85
C LYS A 7 -9.54 5.95 16.36
N THR A 8 -8.24 6.12 16.53
CA THR A 8 -7.20 5.17 16.09
C THR A 8 -6.15 4.95 17.21
N PRO A 9 -6.55 4.47 18.40
CA PRO A 9 -5.64 4.40 19.57
C PRO A 9 -4.44 3.47 19.36
N HIS A 10 -4.58 2.39 18.58
CA HIS A 10 -3.47 1.47 18.31
C HIS A 10 -2.46 2.06 17.35
N MET A 11 -2.92 2.73 16.28
CA MET A 11 -2.06 3.45 15.35
C MET A 11 -1.41 4.68 16.01
N ASP A 12 -2.14 5.38 16.88
CA ASP A 12 -1.57 6.49 17.67
C ASP A 12 -0.48 5.99 18.63
N THR A 13 -0.68 4.81 19.24
CA THR A 13 0.36 4.15 20.04
C THR A 13 1.59 3.82 19.20
N LEU A 14 1.40 3.31 17.97
CA LEU A 14 2.49 3.03 17.04
C LEU A 14 3.27 4.31 16.71
N ALA A 15 2.58 5.39 16.35
CA ALA A 15 3.17 6.69 16.02
C ALA A 15 3.95 7.27 17.23
N ASN A 16 3.36 7.22 18.41
CA ASN A 16 3.98 7.73 19.65
C ASN A 16 5.17 6.87 20.12
N SER A 17 5.23 5.60 19.74
CA SER A 17 6.34 4.70 20.11
C SER A 17 7.46 4.63 19.07
N GLY A 18 7.36 5.37 17.98
CA GLY A 18 8.29 5.30 16.87
C GLY A 18 8.68 6.64 16.24
N VAL A 19 9.01 6.57 14.98
CA VAL A 19 9.45 7.66 14.12
C VAL A 19 8.38 7.91 13.05
N VAL A 20 7.89 9.13 12.95
CA VAL A 20 6.84 9.57 12.03
C VAL A 20 7.40 10.54 11.01
N PHE A 21 7.30 10.19 9.75
CA PHE A 21 7.57 11.12 8.65
C PHE A 21 6.29 11.89 8.29
N THR A 22 6.35 13.21 8.43
CA THR A 22 5.20 14.09 8.15
C THR A 22 5.05 14.44 6.67
N ASN A 23 6.10 14.24 5.89
CA ASN A 23 6.12 14.42 4.44
C ASN A 23 6.38 13.08 3.72
N GLY A 24 5.53 12.09 4.02
CA GLY A 24 5.50 10.80 3.36
C GLY A 24 4.57 10.83 2.15
N TYR A 25 4.96 10.14 1.08
CA TYR A 25 4.22 10.09 -0.18
C TYR A 25 4.24 8.70 -0.80
N VAL A 26 3.19 8.39 -1.56
CA VAL A 26 3.19 7.27 -2.52
C VAL A 26 3.43 7.83 -3.93
N PRO A 27 4.12 7.10 -4.82
CA PRO A 27 4.42 7.62 -6.15
C PRO A 27 3.21 7.63 -7.09
N ASP A 28 2.19 6.84 -6.80
CA ASP A 28 0.94 6.76 -7.54
C ASP A 28 -0.23 6.75 -6.55
N ASN A 29 -1.33 7.39 -6.89
CA ASN A 29 -2.55 7.46 -6.08
C ASN A 29 -3.56 6.36 -6.39
N HIS A 30 -3.16 5.37 -7.18
CA HIS A 30 -3.94 4.16 -7.45
C HIS A 30 -3.31 2.96 -6.73
N CYS A 31 -4.13 2.13 -6.09
CA CYS A 31 -3.69 1.07 -5.17
C CYS A 31 -2.65 0.12 -5.77
N ARG A 32 -2.91 -0.46 -6.95
CA ARG A 32 -2.04 -1.46 -7.55
C ARG A 32 -0.64 -0.93 -7.85
N PRO A 33 -0.44 0.17 -8.60
CA PRO A 33 0.90 0.69 -8.86
C PRO A 33 1.60 1.18 -7.60
N ALA A 34 0.87 1.74 -6.62
CA ALA A 34 1.45 2.11 -5.33
C ALA A 34 1.98 0.88 -4.56
N LEU A 35 1.24 -0.25 -4.54
CA LEU A 35 1.69 -1.49 -3.92
C LEU A 35 2.83 -2.17 -4.70
N GLN A 36 2.83 -2.08 -6.04
CA GLN A 36 3.96 -2.52 -6.86
C GLN A 36 5.23 -1.73 -6.49
N SER A 37 5.11 -0.42 -6.35
CA SER A 37 6.22 0.43 -5.91
C SER A 37 6.69 0.11 -4.50
N LEU A 38 5.76 -0.15 -3.58
CA LEU A 38 6.08 -0.51 -2.20
C LEU A 38 6.80 -1.87 -2.09
N VAL A 39 6.47 -2.86 -2.91
CA VAL A 39 7.11 -4.19 -2.84
C VAL A 39 8.43 -4.25 -3.59
N THR A 40 8.61 -3.40 -4.61
CA THR A 40 9.80 -3.42 -5.50
C THR A 40 10.80 -2.29 -5.24
N GLY A 41 10.36 -1.17 -4.68
CA GLY A 41 11.15 0.07 -4.62
C GLY A 41 11.30 0.76 -5.99
N ILE A 42 10.40 0.50 -6.96
CA ILE A 42 10.48 1.07 -8.31
C ILE A 42 9.35 2.09 -8.50
N LEU A 43 9.67 3.23 -9.09
CA LEU A 43 8.67 4.22 -9.51
C LEU A 43 7.74 3.64 -10.60
N PRO A 44 6.45 3.99 -10.63
CA PRO A 44 5.49 3.39 -11.56
C PRO A 44 5.90 3.50 -13.04
N TYR A 45 6.44 4.65 -13.44
CA TYR A 45 6.95 4.83 -14.80
C TYR A 45 8.08 3.83 -15.14
N ASN A 46 9.08 3.71 -14.26
CA ASN A 46 10.19 2.79 -14.45
C ASN A 46 9.72 1.31 -14.39
N TYR A 47 8.73 1.02 -13.54
CA TYR A 47 8.11 -0.31 -13.47
C TYR A 47 7.46 -0.67 -14.82
N ASN A 48 6.66 0.22 -15.38
CA ASN A 48 5.98 0.01 -16.65
C ASN A 48 6.97 -0.20 -17.80
N GLN A 49 7.99 0.65 -17.92
CA GLN A 49 9.04 0.49 -18.93
C GLN A 49 9.77 -0.86 -18.81
N LYS A 50 10.14 -1.24 -17.58
CA LYS A 50 10.83 -2.51 -17.32
C LYS A 50 9.92 -3.70 -17.62
N ARG A 51 8.64 -3.64 -17.22
CA ARG A 51 7.62 -4.65 -17.55
C ARG A 51 7.50 -4.85 -19.05
N ASP A 52 7.37 -3.76 -19.81
CA ASP A 52 7.18 -3.81 -21.27
C ASP A 52 8.43 -4.34 -21.97
N SER A 53 9.62 -3.98 -21.50
CA SER A 53 10.89 -4.54 -21.97
C SER A 53 10.97 -6.04 -21.72
N ILE A 54 10.60 -6.50 -20.52
CA ILE A 54 10.56 -7.94 -20.19
C ILE A 54 9.54 -8.66 -21.07
N LYS A 55 8.34 -8.09 -21.24
CA LYS A 55 7.30 -8.66 -22.11
C LYS A 55 7.80 -8.84 -23.53
N GLN A 56 8.47 -7.83 -24.08
CA GLN A 56 9.05 -7.91 -25.41
C GLN A 56 10.13 -8.98 -25.53
N SER A 57 11.04 -9.04 -24.52
CA SER A 57 12.08 -10.08 -24.48
C SER A 57 11.48 -11.49 -24.44
N LYS A 58 10.43 -11.69 -23.62
CA LYS A 58 9.74 -12.99 -23.50
C LYS A 58 9.06 -13.45 -24.77
N ARG A 59 8.60 -12.53 -25.62
CA ARG A 59 8.03 -12.86 -26.92
C ARG A 59 9.01 -13.48 -27.92
N SER A 60 10.31 -13.28 -27.72
CA SER A 60 11.36 -13.88 -28.54
C SER A 60 11.82 -15.25 -28.05
N GLU A 61 11.37 -15.71 -26.89
CA GLU A 61 11.73 -17.02 -26.34
C GLU A 61 10.94 -18.18 -27.03
N ASP A 62 11.57 -19.32 -27.17
CA ASP A 62 10.99 -20.50 -27.83
C ASP A 62 9.63 -20.90 -27.25
N PHE A 63 9.46 -20.80 -25.91
CA PHE A 63 8.21 -21.14 -25.27
C PHE A 63 7.04 -20.31 -25.80
N TYR A 64 7.25 -18.98 -26.02
CA TYR A 64 6.22 -18.11 -26.56
C TYR A 64 6.00 -18.39 -28.05
N LEU A 65 7.07 -18.58 -28.82
CA LEU A 65 7.01 -18.80 -30.26
C LEU A 65 6.24 -20.08 -30.60
N THR A 66 6.37 -21.11 -29.77
CA THR A 66 5.72 -22.43 -29.95
C THR A 66 4.31 -22.51 -29.36
N MET A 67 3.84 -21.50 -28.63
CA MET A 67 2.48 -21.47 -28.09
C MET A 67 1.42 -21.45 -29.19
N SER A 68 0.30 -22.11 -28.93
CA SER A 68 -0.91 -21.93 -29.75
C SER A 68 -1.46 -20.49 -29.66
N ALA A 69 -2.25 -20.07 -30.67
CA ALA A 69 -2.82 -18.72 -30.68
C ALA A 69 -3.65 -18.40 -29.44
N LYS A 70 -4.42 -19.39 -28.91
CA LYS A 70 -5.20 -19.23 -27.68
C LYS A 70 -4.30 -18.92 -26.50
N PHE A 71 -3.24 -19.70 -26.27
CA PHE A 71 -2.33 -19.48 -25.15
C PHE A 71 -1.54 -18.18 -25.28
N LYS A 72 -1.19 -17.75 -26.50
CA LYS A 72 -0.58 -16.43 -26.74
C LYS A 72 -1.51 -15.31 -26.30
N ASN A 73 -2.78 -15.36 -26.68
CA ASN A 73 -3.76 -14.35 -26.28
C ASN A 73 -3.94 -14.31 -24.76
N ASP A 74 -4.05 -15.46 -24.10
CA ASP A 74 -4.16 -15.55 -22.64
C ASP A 74 -2.90 -14.99 -21.95
N TRP A 75 -1.72 -15.33 -22.45
CA TRP A 75 -0.46 -14.81 -21.93
C TRP A 75 -0.35 -13.30 -22.10
N GLU A 76 -0.67 -12.76 -23.28
CA GLU A 76 -0.65 -11.31 -23.56
C GLU A 76 -1.60 -10.53 -22.63
N SER A 77 -2.81 -11.06 -22.43
CA SER A 77 -3.84 -10.43 -21.61
C SER A 77 -3.48 -10.43 -20.11
N ASN A 78 -2.78 -11.47 -19.65
CA ASN A 78 -2.50 -11.66 -18.23
C ASN A 78 -1.05 -11.30 -17.84
N PHE A 79 -0.17 -10.97 -18.81
CA PHE A 79 1.24 -10.71 -18.52
C PHE A 79 1.45 -9.66 -17.42
N ASP A 80 0.67 -8.61 -17.42
CA ASP A 80 0.81 -7.51 -16.47
C ASP A 80 0.61 -7.97 -15.02
N TYR A 81 -0.25 -8.97 -14.78
CA TYR A 81 -0.47 -9.56 -13.45
C TYR A 81 0.61 -10.57 -13.06
N HIS A 82 1.30 -11.13 -14.04
CA HIS A 82 2.36 -12.11 -13.85
C HIS A 82 3.77 -11.48 -13.84
N ALA A 83 3.88 -10.22 -14.25
CA ALA A 83 5.17 -9.57 -14.49
C ALA A 83 6.06 -9.51 -13.25
N LEU A 84 5.47 -9.40 -12.03
CA LEU A 84 6.21 -9.24 -10.78
C LEU A 84 7.18 -10.39 -10.50
N GLN A 85 6.94 -11.59 -11.05
CA GLN A 85 7.87 -12.71 -10.92
C GLN A 85 9.27 -12.42 -11.47
N TYR A 86 9.40 -11.50 -12.42
CA TYR A 86 10.65 -11.10 -13.06
C TYR A 86 11.36 -9.92 -12.38
N PHE A 87 10.72 -9.32 -11.38
CA PHE A 87 11.26 -8.18 -10.67
C PHE A 87 11.99 -8.60 -9.39
N GLN A 88 12.96 -7.79 -9.00
CA GLN A 88 13.51 -7.82 -7.65
C GLN A 88 12.47 -7.22 -6.70
N THR A 89 12.17 -7.92 -5.63
CA THR A 89 11.19 -7.52 -4.63
C THR A 89 11.76 -7.65 -3.23
N MET A 90 11.21 -6.90 -2.29
CA MET A 90 11.64 -6.97 -0.89
C MET A 90 11.52 -8.38 -0.30
N PRO A 91 10.42 -9.17 -0.48
CA PRO A 91 10.38 -10.55 0.02
C PRO A 91 11.45 -11.47 -0.57
N LYS A 92 11.77 -11.31 -1.88
CA LYS A 92 12.86 -12.09 -2.51
C LYS A 92 14.22 -11.79 -1.88
N GLU A 93 14.48 -10.54 -1.55
CA GLU A 93 15.73 -10.15 -0.89
C GLU A 93 15.77 -10.64 0.56
N LEU A 94 14.68 -10.51 1.32
CA LEU A 94 14.57 -11.00 2.69
C LEU A 94 14.74 -12.53 2.76
N SER A 95 14.26 -13.27 1.75
CA SER A 95 14.42 -14.74 1.72
C SER A 95 15.89 -15.19 1.68
N LYS A 96 16.78 -14.36 1.11
CA LYS A 96 18.25 -14.63 1.10
C LYS A 96 18.86 -14.57 2.51
N LEU A 97 18.18 -13.90 3.44
CA LEU A 97 18.53 -13.84 4.88
C LEU A 97 17.77 -14.87 5.72
N GLY A 98 17.07 -15.80 5.08
CA GLY A 98 16.32 -16.86 5.77
C GLY A 98 14.94 -16.42 6.29
N TYR A 99 14.46 -15.21 5.96
CA TYR A 99 13.12 -14.78 6.34
C TYR A 99 12.04 -15.65 5.71
N LYS A 100 11.09 -16.07 6.52
CA LYS A 100 9.79 -16.57 6.06
C LYS A 100 8.86 -15.39 5.87
N SER A 101 8.10 -15.35 4.79
CA SER A 101 7.26 -14.22 4.47
C SER A 101 5.83 -14.62 4.17
N PHE A 102 4.87 -13.81 4.61
CA PHE A 102 3.44 -14.03 4.45
C PHE A 102 2.77 -12.83 3.78
N GLN A 103 2.06 -13.08 2.67
CA GLN A 103 1.23 -12.09 1.99
C GLN A 103 -0.22 -12.23 2.46
N SER A 104 -0.83 -11.11 2.87
CA SER A 104 -2.25 -11.02 3.19
C SER A 104 -2.87 -9.71 2.70
N GLY A 105 -4.18 -9.69 2.51
CA GLY A 105 -4.90 -8.49 2.07
C GLY A 105 -4.88 -8.28 0.57
N LYS A 106 -4.93 -6.99 0.18
CA LYS A 106 -4.94 -6.57 -1.23
C LYS A 106 -3.73 -7.08 -1.99
N TRP A 107 -3.97 -7.73 -3.13
CA TRP A 107 -2.91 -8.24 -3.99
C TRP A 107 -3.42 -8.48 -5.41
N TRP A 108 -2.80 -7.86 -6.38
CA TRP A 108 -3.18 -7.97 -7.80
C TRP A 108 -2.15 -8.70 -8.66
N GLU A 109 -1.00 -9.07 -8.09
CA GLU A 109 0.11 -9.66 -8.84
C GLU A 109 -0.01 -11.19 -8.90
N TYR A 110 -1.23 -11.67 -9.22
CA TYR A 110 -1.60 -13.06 -9.34
C TYR A 110 -1.27 -13.86 -8.06
N HIS A 111 -0.39 -14.85 -8.13
CA HIS A 111 -0.04 -15.69 -7.00
C HIS A 111 1.00 -14.98 -6.09
N TYR A 112 0.84 -15.06 -4.77
CA TYR A 112 1.77 -14.45 -3.81
C TYR A 112 3.25 -14.81 -4.06
N LYS A 113 3.54 -16.02 -4.58
CA LYS A 113 4.89 -16.47 -4.95
C LYS A 113 5.57 -15.58 -5.99
N TYR A 114 4.81 -14.90 -6.84
CA TYR A 114 5.37 -13.98 -7.82
C TYR A 114 6.02 -12.76 -7.17
N GLY A 115 5.48 -12.33 -6.03
CA GLY A 115 6.12 -11.35 -5.17
C GLY A 115 7.33 -11.86 -4.40
N GLY A 116 7.57 -13.18 -4.40
CA GLY A 116 8.65 -13.83 -3.64
C GLY A 116 8.27 -14.18 -2.20
N PHE A 117 6.97 -14.13 -1.86
CA PHE A 117 6.51 -14.58 -0.55
C PHE A 117 6.58 -16.09 -0.43
N THR A 118 6.96 -16.57 0.75
CA THR A 118 7.02 -18.01 1.04
C THR A 118 5.64 -18.59 1.31
N HIS A 119 4.74 -17.80 1.89
CA HIS A 119 3.38 -18.14 2.22
C HIS A 119 2.47 -16.96 1.86
N GLY A 120 1.19 -17.20 1.71
CA GLY A 120 0.25 -16.12 1.43
C GLY A 120 -1.16 -16.63 1.20
N MET A 121 -2.11 -15.70 1.20
CA MET A 121 -3.53 -15.99 1.04
C MET A 121 -3.96 -15.91 -0.43
N THR A 122 -3.38 -15.00 -1.24
CA THR A 122 -3.82 -14.77 -2.61
C THR A 122 -3.08 -15.68 -3.60
N SER A 123 -3.77 -16.68 -4.13
CA SER A 123 -3.25 -17.64 -5.12
C SER A 123 -3.62 -17.31 -6.57
N GLY A 124 -4.05 -16.09 -6.83
CA GLY A 124 -4.52 -15.57 -8.12
C GLY A 124 -5.95 -15.04 -8.00
N TRP A 125 -6.29 -14.01 -8.78
CA TRP A 125 -7.60 -13.40 -8.76
C TRP A 125 -8.56 -14.02 -9.80
N VAL A 126 -8.04 -14.74 -10.79
CA VAL A 126 -8.83 -15.56 -11.71
C VAL A 126 -8.79 -16.99 -11.17
N ARG A 127 -9.85 -17.39 -10.46
CA ARG A 127 -10.00 -18.74 -9.93
C ARG A 127 -11.05 -19.50 -10.69
N GLU A 128 -10.79 -20.78 -10.97
CA GLU A 128 -11.78 -21.71 -11.49
C GLU A 128 -12.84 -22.06 -10.45
N GLU A 129 -12.45 -22.11 -9.18
CA GLU A 129 -13.35 -22.36 -8.06
C GLU A 129 -14.00 -21.08 -7.54
N LYS A 130 -15.33 -21.07 -7.56
CA LYS A 130 -16.14 -19.99 -6.97
C LYS A 130 -16.28 -20.27 -5.46
N ASP A 131 -15.47 -19.61 -4.66
CA ASP A 131 -15.51 -19.66 -3.19
C ASP A 131 -16.67 -18.80 -2.58
N GLY A 132 -17.66 -18.46 -3.39
CA GLY A 132 -18.79 -17.61 -3.00
C GLY A 132 -18.53 -16.11 -3.06
N ARG A 133 -17.30 -15.67 -3.33
CA ARG A 133 -16.96 -14.26 -3.46
C ARG A 133 -17.42 -13.71 -4.82
N ASN A 134 -17.92 -12.47 -4.80
CA ASN A 134 -18.25 -11.76 -6.03
C ASN A 134 -16.99 -11.33 -6.81
N TRP A 135 -17.17 -10.88 -8.07
CA TRP A 135 -16.08 -10.46 -8.93
C TRP A 135 -15.16 -9.41 -8.28
N PHE A 136 -15.74 -8.42 -7.59
CA PHE A 136 -14.96 -7.35 -6.96
C PHE A 136 -14.07 -7.88 -5.83
N GLN A 137 -14.59 -8.77 -4.98
CA GLN A 137 -13.82 -9.41 -3.92
C GLN A 137 -12.69 -10.27 -4.48
N GLN A 138 -12.96 -11.02 -5.56
CA GLN A 138 -11.94 -11.81 -6.26
C GLN A 138 -10.84 -10.90 -6.83
N PHE A 139 -11.23 -9.82 -7.49
CA PHE A 139 -10.30 -8.84 -8.06
C PHE A 139 -9.44 -8.14 -7.01
N MET A 140 -9.97 -7.86 -5.83
CA MET A 140 -9.24 -7.18 -4.75
C MET A 140 -8.23 -8.08 -4.02
N GLY A 141 -8.26 -9.38 -4.20
CA GLY A 141 -7.31 -10.31 -3.57
C GLY A 141 -7.93 -11.61 -3.05
N GLY A 142 -9.19 -11.88 -3.39
CA GLY A 142 -9.89 -13.11 -2.97
C GLY A 142 -9.94 -13.26 -1.45
N GLU A 143 -9.55 -14.43 -0.93
CA GLU A 143 -9.52 -14.68 0.52
C GLU A 143 -8.59 -13.73 1.29
N GLY A 144 -7.63 -13.13 0.61
CA GLY A 144 -6.78 -12.09 1.23
C GLY A 144 -7.58 -10.93 1.79
N THR A 145 -8.74 -10.61 1.21
CA THR A 145 -9.60 -9.49 1.65
C THR A 145 -10.29 -9.73 2.99
N ASP A 146 -10.31 -10.96 3.51
CA ASP A 146 -10.87 -11.27 4.82
C ASP A 146 -10.01 -10.74 5.97
N ILE A 147 -8.71 -10.50 5.73
CA ILE A 147 -7.79 -9.99 6.75
C ILE A 147 -8.27 -8.64 7.28
N GLY A 148 -8.31 -8.55 8.61
CA GLY A 148 -8.71 -7.34 9.34
C GLY A 148 -10.21 -7.05 9.31
N ARG A 149 -10.96 -7.68 8.40
CA ARG A 149 -12.41 -7.51 8.26
C ARG A 149 -13.19 -8.70 8.84
N VAL A 150 -12.77 -9.90 8.57
CA VAL A 150 -13.39 -11.15 9.01
C VAL A 150 -12.54 -11.85 10.05
N THR A 151 -11.23 -11.96 9.80
CA THR A 151 -10.31 -12.70 10.66
C THR A 151 -8.86 -12.23 10.48
N ASN A 152 -8.03 -12.41 11.53
CA ASN A 152 -6.58 -12.31 11.49
C ASN A 152 -5.88 -13.68 11.64
N GLU A 153 -6.66 -14.76 11.78
CA GLU A 153 -6.14 -16.12 12.05
C GLU A 153 -5.09 -16.61 11.02
N PRO A 154 -5.21 -16.38 9.70
CA PRO A 154 -4.16 -16.82 8.77
C PRO A 154 -2.78 -16.22 9.09
N VAL A 155 -2.74 -14.95 9.50
CA VAL A 155 -1.51 -14.28 9.94
C VAL A 155 -1.02 -14.88 11.27
N PHE A 156 -1.93 -15.10 12.23
CA PHE A 156 -1.59 -15.68 13.53
C PHE A 156 -1.03 -17.09 13.40
N ASN A 157 -1.63 -17.91 12.57
CA ASN A 157 -1.17 -19.28 12.32
C ASN A 157 0.21 -19.31 11.66
N PHE A 158 0.41 -18.46 10.63
CA PHE A 158 1.74 -18.31 10.03
C PHE A 158 2.80 -17.91 11.07
N ILE A 159 2.52 -16.95 11.95
CA ILE A 159 3.45 -16.53 13.01
C ILE A 159 3.74 -17.70 13.96
N LYS A 160 2.72 -18.42 14.44
CA LYS A 160 2.89 -19.59 15.35
C LYS A 160 3.82 -20.64 14.75
N GLU A 161 3.64 -20.94 13.46
CA GLU A 161 4.41 -21.94 12.74
C GLU A 161 5.85 -21.52 12.45
N ASN A 162 6.10 -20.19 12.33
CA ASN A 162 7.37 -19.65 11.88
C ASN A 162 8.11 -18.78 12.92
N LYS A 163 7.64 -18.70 14.17
CA LYS A 163 8.22 -17.83 15.21
C LYS A 163 9.68 -18.11 15.58
N SER A 164 10.20 -19.28 15.24
CA SER A 164 11.63 -19.62 15.41
C SER A 164 12.52 -19.12 14.27
N ASN A 165 11.95 -18.59 13.21
CA ASN A 165 12.64 -17.99 12.08
C ASN A 165 12.45 -16.47 12.09
N PRO A 166 13.34 -15.69 11.47
CA PRO A 166 12.99 -14.33 11.12
C PRO A 166 11.80 -14.34 10.13
N PHE A 167 10.83 -13.47 10.34
CA PHE A 167 9.66 -13.43 9.49
C PHE A 167 9.32 -12.01 9.01
N PHE A 168 8.61 -11.94 7.89
CA PHE A 168 8.08 -10.72 7.29
C PHE A 168 6.59 -10.90 7.00
N ILE A 169 5.76 -9.97 7.47
CA ILE A 169 4.32 -9.95 7.22
C ILE A 169 3.98 -8.76 6.33
N TRP A 170 3.37 -9.02 5.18
CA TRP A 170 2.66 -8.05 4.38
C TRP A 170 1.20 -8.04 4.81
N TYR A 171 0.86 -7.09 5.69
CA TYR A 171 -0.48 -6.92 6.22
C TYR A 171 -1.17 -5.77 5.50
N ALA A 172 -1.97 -6.09 4.47
CA ALA A 172 -2.61 -5.12 3.59
C ALA A 172 -4.14 -5.29 3.56
N PRO A 173 -4.85 -5.12 4.69
CA PRO A 173 -6.29 -5.28 4.72
C PRO A 173 -6.98 -4.34 3.74
N GLN A 174 -8.18 -4.73 3.28
CA GLN A 174 -8.99 -3.85 2.43
C GLN A 174 -9.49 -2.62 3.18
N LEU A 175 -9.68 -2.73 4.50
CA LEU A 175 -10.04 -1.59 5.35
C LEU A 175 -8.99 -0.46 5.26
N PRO A 176 -9.41 0.80 5.30
CA PRO A 176 -10.78 1.32 5.42
C PRO A 176 -11.52 1.50 4.08
N HIS A 177 -11.02 0.93 2.97
CA HIS A 177 -11.62 1.01 1.64
C HIS A 177 -13.05 0.44 1.61
N TYR A 178 -13.86 0.92 0.67
CA TYR A 178 -15.17 0.34 0.36
C TYR A 178 -15.12 -1.22 0.27
N PRO A 179 -16.19 -1.91 0.70
CA PRO A 179 -17.47 -1.43 1.17
C PRO A 179 -17.41 -0.80 2.57
N PHE A 180 -18.26 0.22 2.79
CA PHE A 180 -18.43 0.86 4.09
C PHE A 180 -19.49 0.10 4.89
N ASP A 181 -19.10 -0.99 5.49
CA ASP A 181 -19.95 -1.96 6.17
C ASP A 181 -19.49 -2.23 7.62
N ALA A 182 -18.83 -1.23 8.22
CA ALA A 182 -18.38 -1.34 9.60
C ALA A 182 -19.53 -1.74 10.53
N PRO A 183 -19.31 -2.66 11.47
CA PRO A 183 -20.27 -2.98 12.52
C PRO A 183 -20.76 -1.74 13.28
N ASN A 184 -22.01 -1.78 13.76
CA ASN A 184 -22.66 -0.63 14.42
C ASN A 184 -21.84 -0.06 15.58
N LYS A 185 -21.14 -0.90 16.34
CA LYS A 185 -20.28 -0.45 17.45
C LYS A 185 -19.25 0.62 17.05
N TYR A 186 -18.81 0.63 15.78
CA TYR A 186 -17.89 1.65 15.27
C TYR A 186 -18.63 2.89 14.77
N ARG A 187 -19.80 2.72 14.13
CA ARG A 187 -20.63 3.85 13.67
C ARG A 187 -21.14 4.69 14.82
N GLU A 188 -21.56 4.06 15.91
CA GLU A 188 -22.07 4.71 17.13
C GLU A 188 -21.07 5.71 17.73
N LEU A 189 -19.78 5.54 17.49
CA LEU A 189 -18.75 6.50 17.92
C LEU A 189 -18.86 7.85 17.23
N TYR A 190 -19.52 7.92 16.07
CA TYR A 190 -19.58 9.10 15.21
C TYR A 190 -21.01 9.60 14.92
N LEU A 191 -22.02 8.81 15.25
CA LEU A 191 -23.42 9.25 15.16
C LEU A 191 -23.67 10.45 16.09
N GLU A 192 -24.64 11.29 15.74
CA GLU A 192 -25.09 12.44 16.52
C GLU A 192 -24.04 13.55 16.74
N LYS A 193 -22.94 13.53 15.99
CA LYS A 193 -21.86 14.53 16.04
C LYS A 193 -21.90 15.55 14.90
N GLY A 194 -22.95 15.54 14.08
CA GLY A 194 -23.13 16.47 12.97
C GLY A 194 -22.30 16.15 11.72
N TYR A 195 -21.72 14.95 11.64
CA TYR A 195 -21.00 14.51 10.44
C TYR A 195 -21.97 14.01 9.38
N SER A 196 -21.60 14.15 8.10
CA SER A 196 -22.33 13.53 7.01
C SER A 196 -22.32 12.00 7.13
N LYS A 197 -23.27 11.35 6.49
CA LYS A 197 -23.33 9.88 6.46
C LYS A 197 -22.06 9.27 5.89
N SER A 198 -21.50 9.84 4.81
CA SER A 198 -20.24 9.37 4.22
C SER A 198 -19.06 9.47 5.19
N ALA A 199 -19.00 10.55 5.97
CA ALA A 199 -17.97 10.73 6.99
C ALA A 199 -18.09 9.68 8.10
N VAL A 200 -19.29 9.46 8.63
CA VAL A 200 -19.55 8.43 9.66
C VAL A 200 -19.10 7.05 9.21
N GLU A 201 -19.48 6.66 7.99
CA GLU A 201 -19.14 5.34 7.44
C GLU A 201 -17.63 5.18 7.23
N TYR A 202 -16.95 6.20 6.71
CA TYR A 202 -15.49 6.16 6.53
C TYR A 202 -14.74 6.15 7.87
N TYR A 203 -15.14 7.00 8.83
CA TYR A 203 -14.50 7.04 10.15
C TYR A 203 -14.69 5.72 10.91
N ALA A 204 -15.88 5.11 10.78
CA ALA A 204 -16.15 3.80 11.36
C ALA A 204 -15.23 2.72 10.77
N ASN A 205 -15.03 2.70 9.45
CA ASN A 205 -14.09 1.78 8.80
C ASN A 205 -12.64 2.02 9.24
N CYS A 206 -12.23 3.27 9.46
CA CYS A 206 -10.89 3.58 9.96
C CYS A 206 -10.68 3.05 11.39
N THR A 207 -11.69 3.21 12.27
CA THR A 207 -11.61 2.66 13.64
C THR A 207 -11.62 1.15 13.63
N TRP A 208 -12.40 0.53 12.75
CA TRP A 208 -12.39 -0.92 12.60
C TRP A 208 -11.02 -1.44 12.12
N PHE A 209 -10.38 -0.75 11.17
CA PHE A 209 -9.01 -1.04 10.77
C PHE A 209 -8.05 -0.97 11.97
N ASP A 210 -8.16 0.08 12.78
CA ASP A 210 -7.31 0.26 13.95
C ASP A 210 -7.47 -0.88 14.97
N ASP A 211 -8.70 -1.34 15.21
CA ASP A 211 -8.97 -2.49 16.07
C ASP A 211 -8.31 -3.77 15.53
N SER A 212 -8.35 -4.00 14.21
CA SER A 212 -7.71 -5.16 13.60
C SER A 212 -6.19 -5.15 13.75
N VAL A 213 -5.58 -3.97 13.70
CA VAL A 213 -4.15 -3.76 14.02
C VAL A 213 -3.90 -4.02 15.50
N GLY A 214 -4.81 -3.57 16.37
CA GLY A 214 -4.76 -3.83 17.81
C GLY A 214 -4.76 -5.32 18.16
N GLU A 215 -5.58 -6.11 17.46
CA GLU A 215 -5.58 -7.59 17.61
C GLU A 215 -4.20 -8.18 17.24
N LEU A 216 -3.59 -7.73 16.14
CA LEU A 216 -2.26 -8.17 15.75
C LEU A 216 -1.21 -7.78 16.80
N PHE A 217 -1.26 -6.56 17.32
CA PHE A 217 -0.35 -6.12 18.37
C PHE A 217 -0.52 -6.95 19.64
N LYS A 218 -1.75 -7.24 20.04
CA LYS A 218 -2.05 -8.07 21.19
C LYS A 218 -1.48 -9.48 20.99
N PHE A 219 -1.72 -10.08 19.82
CA PHE A 219 -1.22 -11.42 19.50
C PHE A 219 0.31 -11.49 19.57
N LEU A 220 1.02 -10.49 19.04
CA LEU A 220 2.48 -10.43 19.09
C LEU A 220 3.00 -10.25 20.54
N LYS A 221 2.30 -9.46 21.37
CA LYS A 221 2.63 -9.31 22.80
C LYS A 221 2.43 -10.61 23.58
N ASP A 222 1.31 -11.28 23.37
CA ASP A 222 0.97 -12.54 24.02
C ASP A 222 1.94 -13.69 23.65
N ASN A 223 2.74 -13.52 22.57
CA ASN A 223 3.73 -14.49 22.09
C ASN A 223 5.19 -13.98 22.25
N ASP A 224 5.44 -12.90 23.00
CA ASP A 224 6.77 -12.30 23.24
C ASP A 224 7.52 -11.86 21.96
N LEU A 225 6.79 -11.52 20.91
CA LEU A 225 7.35 -11.13 19.61
C LEU A 225 7.31 -9.62 19.35
N TYR A 226 6.44 -8.89 20.05
CA TYR A 226 6.18 -7.46 19.80
C TYR A 226 7.45 -6.61 19.92
N ASP A 227 8.26 -6.85 20.93
CA ASP A 227 9.44 -6.04 21.24
C ASP A 227 10.55 -6.21 20.21
N ASN A 228 10.63 -7.37 19.55
CA ASN A 228 11.57 -7.67 18.47
C ASN A 228 10.92 -7.61 17.08
N THR A 229 9.90 -6.81 16.91
CA THR A 229 9.24 -6.59 15.61
C THR A 229 9.41 -5.13 15.19
N LEU A 230 9.96 -4.92 13.99
CA LEU A 230 9.91 -3.63 13.29
C LEU A 230 8.55 -3.49 12.63
N PHE A 231 7.75 -2.54 13.08
CA PHE A 231 6.51 -2.15 12.45
C PHE A 231 6.75 -1.02 11.46
N VAL A 232 6.21 -1.17 10.26
CA VAL A 232 6.22 -0.12 9.25
C VAL A 232 4.78 0.11 8.77
N TYR A 233 4.31 1.35 8.90
CA TYR A 233 2.99 1.74 8.44
C TYR A 233 3.09 2.72 7.29
N VAL A 234 2.28 2.48 6.26
CA VAL A 234 2.10 3.35 5.10
C VAL A 234 0.72 3.06 4.48
N ASN A 235 0.02 4.09 3.98
CA ASN A 235 -1.16 3.89 3.14
C ASN A 235 -0.76 3.70 1.68
N ASP A 236 -1.57 2.99 0.92
CA ASP A 236 -1.38 2.78 -0.52
C ASP A 236 -1.76 4.00 -1.37
N ASN A 237 -2.58 4.91 -0.83
CA ASN A 237 -2.93 6.22 -1.41
C ASN A 237 -3.54 7.14 -0.35
N GLY A 238 -3.74 8.40 -0.72
CA GLY A 238 -4.43 9.35 0.12
C GLY A 238 -5.95 9.21 0.07
N TRP A 239 -6.61 9.87 0.99
CA TRP A 239 -8.06 10.00 1.07
C TRP A 239 -8.42 11.39 1.60
N GLU A 240 -9.41 12.03 1.00
CA GLU A 240 -10.01 13.24 1.52
C GLU A 240 -11.42 12.93 2.03
N GLN A 241 -11.72 13.39 3.23
CA GLN A 241 -13.06 13.31 3.76
C GLN A 241 -13.76 14.66 3.61
N GLU A 242 -14.88 14.69 2.89
CA GLU A 242 -15.73 15.85 2.79
C GLU A 242 -16.93 15.68 3.73
N PRO A 243 -16.91 16.29 4.92
CA PRO A 243 -17.92 16.06 5.95
C PRO A 243 -19.32 16.57 5.56
N GLU A 244 -19.40 17.52 4.62
CA GLU A 244 -20.66 18.14 4.19
C GLU A 244 -21.27 17.47 2.96
N GLN A 245 -20.56 16.57 2.28
CA GLN A 245 -21.03 15.89 1.08
C GLN A 245 -21.46 14.46 1.35
N GLU A 246 -22.54 14.04 0.73
CA GLU A 246 -22.97 12.65 0.71
C GLU A 246 -22.57 11.98 -0.60
N PHE A 247 -21.53 11.15 -0.54
CA PHE A 247 -21.01 10.46 -1.72
C PHE A 247 -21.83 9.24 -2.16
N PHE A 248 -22.78 8.80 -1.36
CA PHE A 248 -23.49 7.53 -1.61
C PHE A 248 -24.39 7.54 -2.85
N ASN A 249 -24.73 8.72 -3.34
CA ASN A 249 -25.48 8.85 -4.60
C ASN A 249 -24.59 8.84 -5.85
N ASP A 250 -23.27 8.94 -5.67
CA ASP A 250 -22.27 8.83 -6.73
C ASP A 250 -21.33 7.65 -6.41
N PRO A 251 -21.51 6.49 -7.05
CA PRO A 251 -20.68 5.31 -6.79
C PRO A 251 -19.18 5.55 -7.00
N MET A 252 -18.82 6.46 -7.89
CA MET A 252 -17.42 6.76 -8.17
C MET A 252 -16.78 7.58 -7.04
N ARG A 253 -17.51 8.54 -6.49
CA ARG A 253 -17.02 9.36 -5.38
C ARG A 253 -17.02 8.62 -4.06
N SER A 254 -18.04 7.79 -3.80
CA SER A 254 -18.13 6.99 -2.57
C SER A 254 -16.93 6.06 -2.35
N HIS A 255 -16.22 5.70 -3.41
CA HIS A 255 -15.04 4.83 -3.35
C HIS A 255 -13.72 5.60 -3.13
N ASN A 256 -13.67 6.88 -3.44
CA ASN A 256 -12.43 7.63 -3.60
C ASN A 256 -12.27 8.83 -2.66
N GLY A 257 -13.23 9.08 -1.80
CA GLY A 257 -13.26 10.29 -0.98
C GLY A 257 -13.74 11.51 -1.78
N GLY A 258 -13.37 12.71 -1.35
CA GLY A 258 -13.76 13.95 -1.99
C GLY A 258 -13.04 14.24 -3.31
N ASP A 259 -13.25 15.42 -3.83
CA ASP A 259 -12.70 15.89 -5.11
C ASP A 259 -11.16 15.95 -5.10
N LYS A 260 -10.56 16.10 -3.93
CA LYS A 260 -9.10 16.12 -3.74
C LYS A 260 -8.53 14.82 -3.19
N GLY A 261 -9.39 13.83 -3.00
CA GLY A 261 -9.00 12.51 -2.50
C GLY A 261 -8.34 11.63 -3.56
N LYS A 262 -8.43 10.33 -3.37
CA LYS A 262 -7.89 9.30 -4.27
C LYS A 262 -8.27 9.56 -5.73
N LEU A 263 -7.33 9.33 -6.64
CA LEU A 263 -7.43 9.57 -8.09
C LEU A 263 -7.51 11.04 -8.50
N SER A 264 -7.34 11.99 -7.59
CA SER A 264 -7.21 13.41 -7.92
C SER A 264 -5.74 13.80 -8.15
N ILE A 265 -5.54 15.00 -8.70
CA ILE A 265 -4.20 15.59 -8.92
C ILE A 265 -3.65 16.29 -7.67
N PHE A 266 -4.39 16.36 -6.58
CA PHE A 266 -4.02 17.14 -5.41
C PHE A 266 -3.04 16.39 -4.49
N ASP A 267 -2.27 17.13 -3.70
CA ASP A 267 -1.27 16.62 -2.74
C ASP A 267 -1.84 15.53 -1.82
N GLN A 268 -3.09 15.73 -1.33
CA GLN A 268 -3.75 14.78 -0.43
C GLN A 268 -3.95 13.39 -1.04
N SER A 269 -4.00 13.30 -2.38
CA SER A 269 -4.15 12.03 -3.09
C SER A 269 -2.92 11.13 -2.99
N PHE A 270 -1.75 11.72 -2.82
CA PHE A 270 -0.45 11.05 -2.78
C PHE A 270 0.18 11.03 -1.39
N ARG A 271 -0.22 11.96 -0.53
CA ARG A 271 0.34 12.11 0.81
C ARG A 271 -0.15 11.00 1.73
N THR A 272 0.77 10.39 2.45
CA THR A 272 0.50 9.32 3.40
C THR A 272 1.40 9.45 4.63
N PRO A 273 0.93 9.10 5.82
CA PRO A 273 1.83 8.91 6.95
C PRO A 273 2.76 7.72 6.68
N ILE A 274 4.05 7.88 7.01
CA ILE A 274 5.00 6.77 7.02
C ILE A 274 5.59 6.70 8.42
N ILE A 275 5.42 5.55 9.08
CA ILE A 275 5.79 5.35 10.47
C ILE A 275 6.69 4.12 10.58
N PHE A 276 7.80 4.25 11.30
CA PHE A 276 8.65 3.15 11.70
C PHE A 276 8.65 3.06 13.23
N SER A 277 8.34 1.90 13.77
CA SER A 277 8.36 1.66 15.21
C SER A 277 9.00 0.32 15.53
N TRP A 278 9.99 0.34 16.40
CA TRP A 278 10.67 -0.86 16.90
C TRP A 278 11.08 -0.62 18.34
N LYS A 279 10.39 -1.26 19.25
CA LYS A 279 10.58 -1.02 20.70
C LYS A 279 12.02 -1.29 21.10
N ASN A 280 12.59 -0.38 21.88
CA ASN A 280 13.98 -0.40 22.36
C ASN A 280 15.08 -0.27 21.28
N HIS A 281 14.73 -0.21 19.99
CA HIS A 281 15.68 -0.04 18.89
C HIS A 281 15.58 1.34 18.25
N LEU A 282 14.39 1.92 18.16
CA LEU A 282 14.17 3.25 17.60
C LEU A 282 13.77 4.27 18.68
N LYS A 283 14.06 5.53 18.42
CA LYS A 283 13.62 6.64 19.29
C LYS A 283 12.10 6.75 19.27
N LYS A 284 11.51 7.04 20.43
CA LYS A 284 10.08 7.28 20.56
C LYS A 284 9.74 8.72 20.20
N SER A 285 8.53 8.94 19.71
CA SER A 285 7.94 10.27 19.45
C SER A 285 8.82 11.16 18.57
N MET A 286 9.59 10.57 17.65
CA MET A 286 10.44 11.32 16.75
C MET A 286 9.64 11.73 15.51
N ILE A 287 9.58 13.03 15.26
CA ILE A 287 8.94 13.60 14.07
C ILE A 287 10.03 14.04 13.09
N ILE A 288 9.96 13.53 11.85
CA ILE A 288 10.91 13.82 10.79
C ILE A 288 10.17 14.53 9.65
N PRO A 289 10.51 15.80 9.36
CA PRO A 289 9.90 16.55 8.27
C PRO A 289 10.52 16.28 6.90
N SER A 290 11.54 15.43 6.82
CA SER A 290 12.18 15.09 5.53
C SER A 290 11.20 14.40 4.59
N LEU A 291 11.35 14.66 3.28
CA LEU A 291 10.62 13.96 2.24
C LEU A 291 11.02 12.49 2.23
N ILE A 292 10.05 11.60 2.19
CA ILE A 292 10.21 10.14 2.00
C ILE A 292 9.11 9.62 1.11
N GLN A 293 9.41 8.63 0.30
CA GLN A 293 8.46 8.00 -0.60
C GLN A 293 8.33 6.50 -0.28
N SER A 294 7.18 5.91 -0.56
CA SER A 294 6.98 4.47 -0.30
C SER A 294 7.96 3.56 -1.03
N THR A 295 8.56 4.02 -2.13
CA THR A 295 9.68 3.34 -2.81
C THR A 295 10.93 3.19 -1.96
N ASP A 296 11.11 4.04 -0.94
CA ASP A 296 12.28 4.03 -0.04
C ASP A 296 12.14 2.99 1.09
N ILE A 297 10.91 2.54 1.35
CA ILE A 297 10.61 1.57 2.41
C ILE A 297 11.32 0.22 2.21
N PRO A 298 11.33 -0.39 1.01
CA PRO A 298 12.05 -1.64 0.79
C PRO A 298 13.55 -1.55 1.12
N ALA A 299 14.24 -0.50 0.64
CA ALA A 299 15.65 -0.30 0.95
C ALA A 299 15.89 -0.13 2.45
N THR A 300 15.01 0.60 3.14
CA THR A 300 15.07 0.84 4.58
C THR A 300 14.88 -0.44 5.38
N ILE A 301 13.86 -1.25 5.05
CA ILE A 301 13.60 -2.54 5.71
C ILE A 301 14.75 -3.50 5.49
N LEU A 302 15.26 -3.61 4.26
CA LEU A 302 16.36 -4.52 3.92
C LEU A 302 17.64 -4.16 4.69
N GLU A 303 17.93 -2.88 4.87
CA GLU A 303 19.07 -2.44 5.66
C GLU A 303 18.89 -2.69 7.16
N PHE A 304 17.66 -2.53 7.70
CA PHE A 304 17.36 -2.95 9.08
C PHE A 304 17.47 -4.46 9.25
N ALA A 305 17.12 -5.24 8.24
CA ALA A 305 17.26 -6.70 8.25
C ALA A 305 18.71 -7.19 8.10
N GLY A 306 19.68 -6.28 7.94
CA GLY A 306 21.11 -6.62 7.86
C GLY A 306 21.65 -6.79 6.44
N LEU A 307 20.88 -6.56 5.39
CA LEU A 307 21.41 -6.43 4.04
C LEU A 307 22.16 -5.10 3.92
N ASN A 308 23.45 -5.15 3.62
CA ASN A 308 24.24 -3.94 3.38
C ASN A 308 23.91 -3.33 2.01
N LYS A 309 22.67 -2.82 1.89
CA LYS A 309 22.16 -2.20 0.67
C LYS A 309 21.41 -0.94 1.07
N SER A 310 22.05 0.20 0.89
CA SER A 310 21.42 1.52 1.05
C SER A 310 20.46 1.88 -0.10
N LYS A 311 20.39 1.05 -1.14
CA LYS A 311 19.53 1.26 -2.31
C LYS A 311 19.00 -0.04 -2.88
N ILE A 312 17.73 -0.05 -3.25
CA ILE A 312 17.09 -1.07 -4.09
C ILE A 312 16.26 -0.38 -5.17
N ASN A 313 16.58 -0.63 -6.43
CA ASN A 313 15.94 0.00 -7.57
C ASN A 313 15.98 1.55 -7.45
N ASP A 314 14.84 2.24 -7.41
CA ASP A 314 14.75 3.70 -7.27
C ASP A 314 14.74 4.15 -5.79
N GLY A 315 14.51 3.22 -4.87
CA GLY A 315 14.41 3.48 -3.43
C GLY A 315 15.77 3.59 -2.76
N ILE A 316 15.88 4.48 -1.78
CA ILE A 316 17.04 4.67 -0.92
C ILE A 316 16.67 4.41 0.54
N SER A 317 17.62 3.91 1.33
CA SER A 317 17.38 3.65 2.75
C SER A 317 17.35 4.93 3.57
N TYR A 318 16.45 4.99 4.52
CA TYR A 318 16.29 6.05 5.53
C TYR A 318 16.73 5.61 6.93
N LYS A 319 17.42 4.46 7.03
CA LYS A 319 17.85 3.91 8.33
C LYS A 319 18.70 4.87 9.14
N ASP A 320 19.60 5.61 8.52
CA ASP A 320 20.46 6.59 9.18
C ASP A 320 19.66 7.80 9.68
N ILE A 321 18.71 8.31 8.91
CA ILE A 321 17.79 9.38 9.34
C ILE A 321 16.92 8.90 10.51
N ILE A 322 16.36 7.70 10.42
CA ILE A 322 15.54 7.09 11.47
C ILE A 322 16.35 6.92 12.76
N ASN A 323 17.63 6.61 12.65
CA ASN A 323 18.55 6.52 13.79
C ASN A 323 19.06 7.90 14.27
N GLY A 324 18.74 8.98 13.56
CA GLY A 324 19.10 10.34 13.92
C GLY A 324 20.55 10.72 13.58
N THR A 325 21.21 10.00 12.67
CA THR A 325 22.61 10.20 12.28
C THR A 325 22.77 11.09 11.04
N ASN A 326 21.73 11.20 10.21
CA ASN A 326 21.68 12.09 9.06
C ASN A 326 20.32 12.78 9.02
N LYS A 327 20.22 13.94 8.38
CA LYS A 327 18.99 14.76 8.42
C LYS A 327 18.29 14.90 7.07
N HIS A 328 18.90 14.46 5.96
CA HIS A 328 18.36 14.72 4.65
C HIS A 328 18.87 13.78 3.56
N HIS A 329 17.98 13.20 2.76
CA HIS A 329 18.31 12.30 1.66
C HIS A 329 17.75 12.76 0.31
N ARG A 330 16.60 13.43 0.31
CA ARG A 330 15.93 13.86 -0.92
C ARG A 330 15.53 15.33 -0.84
N ASP A 331 15.99 16.13 -1.79
CA ASP A 331 15.52 17.51 -1.97
C ASP A 331 14.15 17.56 -2.64
N MET A 332 13.81 16.52 -3.39
CA MET A 332 12.52 16.36 -4.06
C MET A 332 12.14 14.89 -4.21
N ILE A 333 10.86 14.66 -4.36
CA ILE A 333 10.29 13.38 -4.76
C ILE A 333 9.40 13.57 -5.99
N ILE A 334 9.28 12.53 -6.79
CA ILE A 334 8.51 12.53 -8.02
C ILE A 334 7.61 11.29 -8.06
N GLY A 335 6.53 11.41 -8.79
CA GLY A 335 5.66 10.28 -9.08
C GLY A 335 4.89 10.50 -10.37
N ASN A 336 4.15 9.50 -10.75
CA ASN A 336 3.21 9.57 -11.85
C ASN A 336 1.99 8.69 -11.57
N SER A 337 0.87 9.09 -12.11
CA SER A 337 -0.33 8.27 -12.12
C SER A 337 -0.90 8.19 -13.53
N ASN A 338 -1.28 6.98 -13.92
CA ASN A 338 -1.92 6.73 -15.21
C ASN A 338 -3.45 6.80 -15.12
N LYS A 339 -3.97 7.15 -13.95
CA LYS A 339 -5.41 7.17 -13.64
C LYS A 339 -5.75 8.36 -12.77
N ILE A 340 -5.54 9.55 -13.29
CA ILE A 340 -6.04 10.75 -12.65
C ILE A 340 -7.42 11.06 -13.22
N ARG A 341 -8.37 11.21 -12.33
CA ARG A 341 -9.73 11.65 -12.69
C ARG A 341 -9.70 13.15 -12.94
N ASP A 342 -10.23 13.58 -14.08
CA ASP A 342 -10.52 14.99 -14.29
C ASP A 342 -11.70 15.39 -13.38
N THR A 343 -11.48 16.36 -12.52
CA THR A 343 -12.53 16.90 -11.64
C THR A 343 -13.62 17.65 -12.42
N ASN A 344 -13.32 18.11 -13.63
CA ASN A 344 -14.27 18.78 -14.52
C ASN A 344 -15.04 17.79 -15.39
N ASP A 345 -14.52 16.59 -15.59
CA ASP A 345 -15.16 15.48 -16.30
C ASP A 345 -14.97 14.15 -15.54
N PRO A 346 -15.65 13.96 -14.40
CA PRO A 346 -15.48 12.79 -13.55
C PRO A 346 -15.87 11.46 -14.21
N MET A 347 -16.58 11.50 -15.35
CA MET A 347 -16.93 10.34 -16.18
C MET A 347 -16.05 10.23 -17.44
N GLY A 348 -15.10 11.15 -17.62
CA GLY A 348 -14.16 11.17 -18.72
C GLY A 348 -13.07 10.10 -18.65
N LYS A 349 -12.17 10.13 -19.62
CA LYS A 349 -11.03 9.22 -19.65
C LYS A 349 -10.03 9.58 -18.54
N ASP A 350 -9.51 8.54 -17.90
CA ASP A 350 -8.35 8.69 -17.01
C ASP A 350 -7.17 9.29 -17.79
N VAL A 351 -6.50 10.25 -17.20
CA VAL A 351 -5.34 10.94 -17.78
C VAL A 351 -4.07 10.60 -17.03
N GLU A 352 -2.96 10.55 -17.75
CA GLU A 352 -1.65 10.39 -17.14
C GLU A 352 -1.15 11.75 -16.64
N ALA A 353 -0.67 11.78 -15.40
CA ALA A 353 -0.05 12.96 -14.82
C ALA A 353 1.26 12.61 -14.13
N TYR A 354 2.19 13.57 -14.18
CA TYR A 354 3.42 13.56 -13.39
C TYR A 354 3.35 14.61 -12.31
N TRP A 355 3.96 14.33 -11.18
CA TRP A 355 4.00 15.27 -10.08
C TRP A 355 5.37 15.32 -9.43
N ILE A 356 5.69 16.46 -8.84
CA ILE A 356 6.93 16.74 -8.10
C ILE A 356 6.56 17.41 -6.78
N ARG A 357 7.12 16.92 -5.69
CA ARG A 357 7.09 17.57 -4.39
C ARG A 357 8.49 18.04 -4.03
N LYS A 358 8.66 19.35 -3.85
CA LYS A 358 9.91 19.99 -3.41
C LYS A 358 9.58 21.07 -2.38
N ASP A 359 10.25 21.06 -1.24
CA ASP A 359 9.98 21.98 -0.13
C ASP A 359 8.48 22.05 0.21
N GLN A 360 7.86 23.24 0.14
CA GLN A 360 6.42 23.45 0.32
C GLN A 360 5.59 23.31 -0.97
N TRP A 361 6.25 23.13 -2.13
CA TRP A 361 5.59 23.13 -3.42
C TRP A 361 5.23 21.73 -3.88
N PHE A 362 4.00 21.56 -4.32
CA PHE A 362 3.54 20.39 -5.03
C PHE A 362 3.10 20.82 -6.43
N PHE A 363 3.84 20.37 -7.42
CA PHE A 363 3.56 20.65 -8.82
C PHE A 363 3.09 19.38 -9.51
N ASN A 364 2.05 19.47 -10.33
CA ASN A 364 1.62 18.39 -11.19
C ASN A 364 1.39 18.89 -12.62
N THR A 365 1.49 17.99 -13.59
CA THR A 365 1.21 18.25 -15.00
C THR A 365 0.44 17.09 -15.58
N ASN A 366 -0.61 17.41 -16.29
CA ASN A 366 -1.35 16.47 -17.11
C ASN A 366 -0.75 16.47 -18.52
N LEU A 367 -0.38 15.28 -19.04
CA LEU A 367 0.23 15.17 -20.37
C LEU A 367 -0.76 15.37 -21.52
N THR A 368 -2.06 15.27 -21.26
CA THR A 368 -3.10 15.42 -22.29
C THR A 368 -3.57 16.86 -22.45
N ASP A 369 -3.43 17.68 -21.43
CA ASP A 369 -3.72 19.11 -21.46
C ASP A 369 -2.47 19.91 -21.13
N GLN A 370 -2.24 21.01 -21.85
CA GLN A 370 -1.13 21.93 -21.58
C GLN A 370 -1.32 22.71 -20.26
N ASN A 371 -2.28 22.34 -19.44
CA ASN A 371 -2.58 22.96 -18.16
C ASN A 371 -1.80 22.27 -17.05
N SER A 372 -0.74 22.91 -16.62
CA SER A 372 0.00 22.54 -15.42
C SER A 372 -0.52 23.33 -14.23
N ALA A 373 -0.65 22.69 -13.06
CA ALA A 373 -1.06 23.35 -11.82
C ALA A 373 0.07 23.35 -10.78
N LEU A 374 0.28 24.49 -10.15
CA LEU A 374 1.17 24.69 -9.00
C LEU A 374 0.39 24.62 -7.68
#